data_e7def4f47c3937b5c2bd323df07b61cc
#
_entry.id   e7def4f47c3937b5c2bd323df07b61cc
#
_cell.length_a   1.000
_cell.length_b   1.000
_cell.length_c   1.000
_cell.angle_alpha   90.00
_cell.angle_beta   90.00
_cell.angle_gamma   90.00
#
_symmetry.space_group_name_H-M   'P 1'
#
loop_
_entity.id
_entity.type
_entity.pdbx_description
1 polymer ?
#
loop_
_entity_poly.entity_id
_entity_poly.type
_entity_poly.pdbx_seq_one_letter_code
_entity_poly.pdbx_strand_id
1 'polypeptide(L)'
;MMMVARGLALIISDKASITIANTGYKAIARGEIFPGVANAVLIFVALTFLATFLMNKTLLGRYSLAIGSNEEATRLSGVNVRLWKIIIYVVAGAFMAIGAVLYSSRGGLVQPAEGVGMELNVIAAAVIGGTSLSGGRASIPGALVGAIIMETLKKGLTMMGIAAEWQFVVTGIVLLLAVVIDNIRRVREN
;
A
#
# COMPACT_ATOMS: atom_id res chain seq x y z
N MET A 1 6.52 -11.85 11.06
CA MET A 1 5.72 -10.91 11.87
C MET A 1 4.25 -10.85 11.42
N MET A 2 3.92 -10.68 10.13
CA MET A 2 2.52 -10.60 9.65
C MET A 2 1.66 -11.83 10.03
N MET A 3 2.18 -13.05 9.81
CA MET A 3 1.48 -14.29 10.19
C MET A 3 1.25 -14.41 11.71
N VAL A 4 2.20 -13.94 12.52
CA VAL A 4 2.06 -13.93 13.99
C VAL A 4 0.95 -12.96 14.40
N ALA A 5 0.95 -11.73 13.85
CA ALA A 5 -0.10 -10.75 14.13
C ALA A 5 -1.48 -11.25 13.71
N ARG A 6 -1.59 -11.89 12.54
CA ARG A 6 -2.83 -12.48 12.03
C ARG A 6 -3.29 -13.65 12.92
N GLY A 7 -2.36 -14.53 13.34
CA GLY A 7 -2.66 -15.62 14.26
C GLY A 7 -3.19 -15.11 15.61
N LEU A 8 -2.56 -14.09 16.17
CA LEU A 8 -3.03 -13.45 17.41
C LEU A 8 -4.41 -12.81 17.23
N ALA A 9 -4.63 -12.11 16.12
CA ALA A 9 -5.94 -11.51 15.82
C ALA A 9 -7.05 -12.58 15.77
N LEU A 10 -6.79 -13.73 15.12
CA LEU A 10 -7.73 -14.85 15.05
C LEU A 10 -8.02 -15.48 16.41
N ILE A 11 -7.00 -15.60 17.27
CA ILE A 11 -7.16 -16.14 18.62
C ILE A 11 -7.96 -15.18 19.50
N ILE A 12 -7.59 -13.89 19.52
CA ILE A 12 -8.23 -12.88 20.37
C ILE A 12 -9.69 -12.64 19.98
N SER A 13 -10.00 -12.67 18.67
CA SER A 13 -11.36 -12.45 18.17
C SER A 13 -12.24 -13.70 18.15
N ASP A 14 -11.70 -14.86 18.56
CA ASP A 14 -12.38 -16.17 18.46
C ASP A 14 -12.94 -16.42 17.04
N LYS A 15 -12.20 -15.98 16.02
CA LYS A 15 -12.58 -16.02 14.59
C LYS A 15 -13.88 -15.24 14.27
N ALA A 16 -14.46 -14.55 15.23
CA ALA A 16 -15.69 -13.79 15.04
C ALA A 16 -15.40 -12.45 14.32
N SER A 17 -16.34 -12.03 13.50
CA SER A 17 -16.35 -10.70 12.91
C SER A 17 -16.77 -9.67 13.95
N ILE A 18 -16.04 -8.57 14.07
CA ILE A 18 -16.32 -7.49 15.04
C ILE A 18 -17.05 -6.38 14.33
N THR A 19 -18.29 -6.10 14.77
CA THR A 19 -19.08 -4.98 14.26
C THR A 19 -18.74 -3.71 15.02
N ILE A 20 -18.39 -2.66 14.31
CA ILE A 20 -18.11 -1.34 14.88
C ILE A 20 -19.44 -0.56 14.92
N ALA A 21 -20.03 -0.43 16.12
CA ALA A 21 -21.30 0.27 16.29
C ALA A 21 -21.17 1.80 16.36
N ASN A 22 -19.98 2.32 16.70
CA ASN A 22 -19.75 3.75 16.90
C ASN A 22 -19.92 4.56 15.62
N THR A 23 -20.92 5.43 15.61
CA THR A 23 -21.26 6.32 14.49
C THR A 23 -20.16 7.34 14.20
N GLY A 24 -19.50 7.87 15.24
CA GLY A 24 -18.39 8.81 15.10
C GLY A 24 -17.19 8.18 14.40
N TYR A 25 -16.89 6.91 14.70
CA TYR A 25 -15.83 6.18 14.01
C TYR A 25 -16.16 5.97 12.52
N LYS A 26 -17.41 5.60 12.20
CA LYS A 26 -17.85 5.44 10.81
C LYS A 26 -17.81 6.75 10.03
N ALA A 27 -18.05 7.88 10.69
CA ALA A 27 -17.99 9.20 10.10
C ALA A 27 -16.59 9.60 9.60
N ILE A 28 -15.52 8.99 10.12
CA ILE A 28 -14.15 9.23 9.66
C ILE A 28 -14.03 8.94 8.16
N ALA A 29 -14.57 7.82 7.67
CA ALA A 29 -14.50 7.48 6.25
C ALA A 29 -15.77 7.84 5.47
N ARG A 30 -16.96 7.66 6.09
CA ARG A 30 -18.26 7.84 5.41
C ARG A 30 -18.84 9.24 5.56
N GLY A 31 -18.33 10.04 6.53
CA GLY A 31 -18.78 11.42 6.68
C GLY A 31 -18.53 12.22 5.41
N GLU A 32 -19.31 13.28 5.20
CA GLU A 32 -19.19 14.19 4.07
C GLU A 32 -18.90 15.59 4.61
N ILE A 33 -17.65 16.06 4.44
CA ILE A 33 -17.30 17.46 4.70
C ILE A 33 -17.80 18.34 3.53
N PHE A 34 -17.71 17.82 2.30
CA PHE A 34 -18.30 18.41 1.11
C PHE A 34 -19.43 17.52 0.61
N PRO A 35 -20.60 18.10 0.21
CA PRO A 35 -21.71 17.33 -0.31
C PRO A 35 -21.28 16.43 -1.49
N GLY A 36 -21.52 15.13 -1.35
CA GLY A 36 -21.20 14.14 -2.38
C GLY A 36 -19.76 13.61 -2.38
N VAL A 37 -18.88 14.04 -1.45
CA VAL A 37 -17.51 13.54 -1.36
C VAL A 37 -17.27 12.92 0.03
N ALA A 38 -17.05 11.60 0.05
CA ALA A 38 -16.73 10.92 1.29
C ALA A 38 -15.38 11.39 1.88
N ASN A 39 -15.32 11.57 3.19
CA ASN A 39 -14.10 11.99 3.89
C ASN A 39 -12.89 11.10 3.58
N ALA A 40 -13.11 9.80 3.36
CA ALA A 40 -12.05 8.89 2.96
C ALA A 40 -11.30 9.33 1.71
N VAL A 41 -11.99 9.93 0.73
CA VAL A 41 -11.38 10.42 -0.52
C VAL A 41 -10.51 11.63 -0.23
N LEU A 42 -10.99 12.57 0.59
CA LEU A 42 -10.24 13.77 0.97
C LEU A 42 -8.96 13.41 1.74
N ILE A 43 -9.09 12.49 2.72
CA ILE A 43 -7.95 12.02 3.51
C ILE A 43 -6.95 11.29 2.59
N PHE A 44 -7.43 10.43 1.69
CA PHE A 44 -6.57 9.71 0.75
C PHE A 44 -5.79 10.66 -0.17
N VAL A 45 -6.45 11.67 -0.72
CA VAL A 45 -5.82 12.70 -1.56
C VAL A 45 -4.78 13.47 -0.75
N ALA A 46 -5.11 13.92 0.47
CA ALA A 46 -4.18 14.62 1.35
C ALA A 46 -2.95 13.76 1.69
N LEU A 47 -3.14 12.48 1.99
CA LEU A 47 -2.05 11.54 2.26
C LEU A 47 -1.18 11.30 1.02
N THR A 48 -1.76 11.26 -0.17
CA THR A 48 -1.02 11.11 -1.43
C THR A 48 -0.13 12.33 -1.68
N PHE A 49 -0.64 13.54 -1.45
CA PHE A 49 0.14 14.78 -1.52
C PHE A 49 1.27 14.79 -0.48
N LEU A 50 0.96 14.42 0.76
CA LEU A 50 1.95 14.35 1.84
C LEU A 50 3.05 13.32 1.51
N ALA A 51 2.69 12.12 1.06
CA ALA A 51 3.65 11.08 0.67
C ALA A 51 4.53 11.55 -0.51
N THR A 52 3.93 12.18 -1.52
CA THR A 52 4.65 12.75 -2.65
C THR A 52 5.63 13.84 -2.22
N PHE A 53 5.21 14.73 -1.32
CA PHE A 53 6.07 15.75 -0.75
C PHE A 53 7.23 15.13 0.04
N LEU A 54 6.95 14.16 0.92
CA LEU A 54 7.97 13.47 1.71
C LEU A 54 9.00 12.76 0.81
N MET A 55 8.55 12.09 -0.25
CA MET A 55 9.46 11.39 -1.18
C MET A 55 10.29 12.35 -2.03
N ASN A 56 9.71 13.43 -2.53
CA ASN A 56 10.38 14.29 -3.51
C ASN A 56 11.15 15.45 -2.89
N LYS A 57 10.75 15.92 -1.71
CA LYS A 57 11.26 17.18 -1.13
C LYS A 57 12.00 17.02 0.19
N THR A 58 12.02 15.82 0.79
CA THR A 58 12.65 15.64 2.10
C THR A 58 13.86 14.68 2.05
N LEU A 59 14.63 14.69 3.14
CA LEU A 59 15.75 13.74 3.35
C LEU A 59 15.26 12.29 3.40
N LEU A 60 14.01 12.08 3.87
CA LEU A 60 13.41 10.75 3.95
C LEU A 60 13.38 10.09 2.57
N GLY A 61 12.85 10.77 1.55
CA GLY A 61 12.79 10.23 0.19
C GLY A 61 14.19 10.04 -0.41
N ARG A 62 15.08 11.02 -0.26
CA ARG A 62 16.45 10.94 -0.77
C ARG A 62 17.21 9.74 -0.20
N TYR A 63 17.20 9.56 1.12
CA TYR A 63 17.90 8.45 1.74
C TYR A 63 17.20 7.12 1.53
N SER A 64 15.84 7.10 1.44
CA SER A 64 15.11 5.89 1.07
C SER A 64 15.54 5.36 -0.29
N LEU A 65 15.63 6.22 -1.30
CA LEU A 65 16.06 5.85 -2.65
C LEU A 65 17.54 5.49 -2.71
N ALA A 66 18.40 6.24 -2.00
CA ALA A 66 19.84 5.97 -1.95
C ALA A 66 20.14 4.63 -1.29
N ILE A 67 19.54 4.35 -0.14
CA ILE A 67 19.69 3.06 0.58
C ILE A 67 19.14 1.91 -0.28
N GLY A 68 18.01 2.13 -0.96
CA GLY A 68 17.42 1.15 -1.85
C GLY A 68 18.27 0.87 -3.10
N SER A 69 19.01 1.85 -3.59
CA SER A 69 19.90 1.69 -4.75
C SER A 69 21.20 0.96 -4.38
N ASN A 70 21.90 1.46 -3.38
CA ASN A 70 23.13 0.83 -2.86
C ASN A 70 23.34 1.24 -1.39
N GLU A 71 23.06 0.30 -0.50
CA GLU A 71 23.17 0.50 0.94
C GLU A 71 24.61 0.77 1.39
N GLU A 72 25.57 0.04 0.82
CA GLU A 72 26.98 0.15 1.19
C GLU A 72 27.56 1.51 0.74
N ALA A 73 27.30 1.92 -0.48
CA ALA A 73 27.72 3.24 -0.97
C ALA A 73 27.10 4.37 -0.14
N THR A 74 25.83 4.24 0.25
CA THR A 74 25.15 5.22 1.12
C THR A 74 25.78 5.28 2.50
N ARG A 75 26.17 4.14 3.07
CA ARG A 75 26.88 4.05 4.35
C ARG A 75 28.26 4.71 4.27
N LEU A 76 29.02 4.43 3.22
CA LEU A 76 30.33 5.03 2.98
C LEU A 76 30.26 6.55 2.78
N SER A 77 29.14 7.07 2.34
CA SER A 77 28.87 8.52 2.23
C SER A 77 28.54 9.18 3.57
N GLY A 78 28.71 8.47 4.71
CA GLY A 78 28.51 9.02 6.06
C GLY A 78 27.07 9.01 6.56
N VAL A 79 26.12 8.42 5.83
CA VAL A 79 24.71 8.32 6.23
C VAL A 79 24.51 7.20 7.23
N ASN A 80 23.86 7.48 8.36
CA ASN A 80 23.49 6.44 9.33
C ASN A 80 22.33 5.60 8.80
N VAL A 81 22.64 4.56 8.01
CA VAL A 81 21.65 3.71 7.33
C VAL A 81 20.70 3.05 8.32
N ARG A 82 21.20 2.60 9.50
CA ARG A 82 20.36 1.93 10.52
C ARG A 82 19.25 2.87 11.02
N LEU A 83 19.60 4.09 11.36
CA LEU A 83 18.64 5.08 11.85
C LEU A 83 17.61 5.43 10.76
N TRP A 84 18.07 5.67 9.54
CA TRP A 84 17.17 6.02 8.43
C TRP A 84 16.23 4.87 8.05
N LYS A 85 16.68 3.62 8.08
CA LYS A 85 15.79 2.46 7.91
C LYS A 85 14.67 2.48 8.94
N ILE A 86 14.99 2.70 10.23
CA ILE A 86 13.97 2.77 11.28
C ILE A 86 12.96 3.88 10.98
N ILE A 87 13.42 5.09 10.66
CA ILE A 87 12.54 6.23 10.34
C ILE A 87 11.63 5.91 9.16
N ILE A 88 12.16 5.33 8.07
CA ILE A 88 11.40 4.95 6.88
C ILE A 88 10.29 3.96 7.24
N TYR A 89 10.60 2.92 8.02
CA TYR A 89 9.62 1.93 8.45
C TYR A 89 8.58 2.50 9.41
N VAL A 90 8.96 3.42 10.30
CA VAL A 90 8.02 4.12 11.21
C VAL A 90 7.04 4.97 10.40
N VAL A 91 7.53 5.74 9.43
CA VAL A 91 6.67 6.55 8.56
C VAL A 91 5.75 5.68 7.72
N ALA A 92 6.27 4.60 7.11
CA ALA A 92 5.47 3.65 6.36
C ALA A 92 4.39 3.00 7.25
N GLY A 93 4.74 2.62 8.48
CA GLY A 93 3.79 2.09 9.46
C GLY A 93 2.68 3.08 9.82
N ALA A 94 3.01 4.37 9.95
CA ALA A 94 2.01 5.41 10.21
C ALA A 94 1.01 5.54 9.04
N PHE A 95 1.48 5.55 7.79
CA PHE A 95 0.59 5.55 6.62
C PHE A 95 -0.28 4.29 6.57
N MET A 96 0.28 3.11 6.87
CA MET A 96 -0.49 1.87 6.93
C MET A 96 -1.56 1.92 8.04
N ALA A 97 -1.25 2.46 9.22
CA ALA A 97 -2.21 2.59 10.31
C ALA A 97 -3.40 3.50 9.93
N ILE A 98 -3.13 4.63 9.26
CA ILE A 98 -4.20 5.51 8.78
C ILE A 98 -5.05 4.78 7.72
N GLY A 99 -4.42 4.06 6.80
CA GLY A 99 -5.13 3.23 5.80
C GLY A 99 -6.03 2.18 6.45
N ALA A 100 -5.55 1.49 7.50
CA ALA A 100 -6.33 0.50 8.24
C ALA A 100 -7.54 1.13 8.96
N VAL A 101 -7.37 2.31 9.56
CA VAL A 101 -8.47 3.08 10.17
C VAL A 101 -9.52 3.46 9.13
N LEU A 102 -9.11 3.97 7.98
CA LEU A 102 -10.03 4.33 6.89
C LEU A 102 -10.79 3.11 6.36
N TYR A 103 -10.08 2.00 6.19
CA TYR A 103 -10.66 0.75 5.68
C TYR A 103 -11.72 0.20 6.66
N SER A 104 -11.37 0.07 7.95
CA SER A 104 -12.28 -0.46 8.99
C SER A 104 -13.46 0.48 9.25
N SER A 105 -13.24 1.78 9.23
CA SER A 105 -14.27 2.81 9.39
C SER A 105 -15.28 2.79 8.24
N ARG A 106 -14.84 2.51 7.00
CA ARG A 106 -15.68 2.37 5.82
C ARG A 106 -16.54 1.10 5.88
N GLY A 107 -15.95 -0.03 6.25
CA GLY A 107 -16.63 -1.34 6.32
C GLY A 107 -17.69 -1.39 7.41
N GLY A 108 -17.37 -0.87 8.59
CA GLY A 108 -18.20 -0.99 9.78
C GLY A 108 -18.25 -2.42 10.36
N LEU A 109 -17.63 -3.38 9.68
CA LEU A 109 -17.40 -4.76 10.10
C LEU A 109 -15.94 -5.08 9.80
N VAL A 110 -15.25 -5.69 10.74
CA VAL A 110 -13.86 -6.11 10.56
C VAL A 110 -13.77 -7.61 10.80
N GLN A 111 -13.16 -8.32 9.85
CA GLN A 111 -12.90 -9.75 9.96
C GLN A 111 -11.41 -9.99 10.25
N PRO A 112 -11.07 -10.93 11.14
CA PRO A 112 -9.67 -11.22 11.48
C PRO A 112 -8.83 -11.72 10.30
N ALA A 113 -9.46 -12.34 9.29
CA ALA A 113 -8.83 -12.81 8.05
C ALA A 113 -8.89 -11.79 6.91
N GLU A 114 -9.37 -10.56 7.17
CA GLU A 114 -9.49 -9.52 6.17
C GLU A 114 -8.11 -9.07 5.66
N GLY A 115 -8.04 -8.71 4.39
CA GLY A 115 -6.79 -8.25 3.78
C GLY A 115 -5.84 -9.36 3.29
N VAL A 116 -6.23 -10.64 3.36
CA VAL A 116 -5.43 -11.73 2.77
C VAL A 116 -5.28 -11.52 1.27
N GLY A 117 -4.01 -11.48 0.79
CA GLY A 117 -3.69 -11.23 -0.61
C GLY A 117 -3.67 -9.73 -1.02
N MET A 118 -4.08 -8.82 -0.15
CA MET A 118 -3.96 -7.37 -0.41
C MET A 118 -2.51 -6.94 -0.59
N GLU A 119 -1.57 -7.59 0.10
CA GLU A 119 -0.14 -7.34 -0.03
C GLU A 119 0.35 -7.51 -1.47
N LEU A 120 -0.12 -8.54 -2.17
CA LEU A 120 0.25 -8.79 -3.57
C LEU A 120 -0.35 -7.73 -4.51
N ASN A 121 -1.58 -7.29 -4.25
CA ASN A 121 -2.22 -6.22 -5.01
C ASN A 121 -1.46 -4.90 -4.87
N VAL A 122 -1.01 -4.56 -3.66
CA VAL A 122 -0.25 -3.33 -3.38
C VAL A 122 1.12 -3.38 -4.05
N ILE A 123 1.82 -4.53 -4.00
CA ILE A 123 3.09 -4.73 -4.68
C ILE A 123 2.90 -4.58 -6.19
N ALA A 124 1.90 -5.25 -6.78
CA ALA A 124 1.59 -5.12 -8.20
C ALA A 124 1.28 -3.67 -8.60
N ALA A 125 0.47 -2.96 -7.81
CA ALA A 125 0.16 -1.56 -8.03
C ALA A 125 1.42 -0.67 -8.02
N ALA A 126 2.31 -0.88 -7.06
CA ALA A 126 3.56 -0.13 -6.95
C ALA A 126 4.48 -0.37 -8.17
N VAL A 127 4.60 -1.64 -8.61
CA VAL A 127 5.45 -2.01 -9.77
C VAL A 127 4.87 -1.48 -11.08
N ILE A 128 3.55 -1.65 -11.32
CA ILE A 128 2.85 -1.08 -12.47
C ILE A 128 3.02 0.45 -12.48
N GLY A 129 3.01 1.07 -11.31
CA GLY A 129 3.25 2.49 -11.12
C GLY A 129 4.68 2.95 -11.33
N GLY A 130 5.62 2.03 -11.66
CA GLY A 130 7.02 2.35 -11.96
C GLY A 130 7.93 2.41 -10.74
N THR A 131 7.51 1.86 -9.60
CA THR A 131 8.39 1.64 -8.44
C THR A 131 9.17 0.35 -8.66
N SER A 132 10.50 0.40 -8.57
CA SER A 132 11.36 -0.77 -8.75
C SER A 132 11.39 -1.65 -7.51
N LEU A 133 11.22 -2.96 -7.68
CA LEU A 133 11.38 -3.95 -6.61
C LEU A 133 12.85 -4.08 -6.15
N SER A 134 13.79 -3.77 -7.04
CA SER A 134 15.22 -3.82 -6.72
C SER A 134 15.70 -2.58 -5.96
N GLY A 135 14.81 -1.60 -5.71
CA GLY A 135 15.13 -0.35 -5.05
C GLY A 135 15.67 0.77 -5.96
N GLY A 136 15.97 1.90 -5.36
CA GLY A 136 16.56 3.06 -6.05
C GLY A 136 15.58 3.93 -6.83
N ARG A 137 14.37 3.44 -7.14
CA ARG A 137 13.35 4.19 -7.90
C ARG A 137 11.97 3.99 -7.29
N ALA A 138 11.27 5.08 -7.07
CA ALA A 138 9.88 5.08 -6.61
C ALA A 138 9.12 6.28 -7.18
N SER A 139 7.83 6.07 -7.46
CA SER A 139 6.91 7.12 -7.88
C SER A 139 5.60 6.99 -7.14
N ILE A 140 5.31 7.91 -6.23
CA ILE A 140 4.03 7.92 -5.50
C ILE A 140 2.84 8.17 -6.46
N PRO A 141 2.89 9.17 -7.36
CA PRO A 141 1.81 9.35 -8.34
C PRO A 141 1.63 8.13 -9.26
N GLY A 142 2.75 7.50 -9.65
CA GLY A 142 2.71 6.26 -10.43
C GLY A 142 2.03 5.12 -9.66
N ALA A 143 2.41 4.90 -8.40
CA ALA A 143 1.80 3.89 -7.54
C ALA A 143 0.29 4.13 -7.35
N LEU A 144 -0.16 5.41 -7.27
CA LEU A 144 -1.57 5.76 -7.24
C LEU A 144 -2.30 5.29 -8.51
N VAL A 145 -1.74 5.58 -9.68
CA VAL A 145 -2.31 5.12 -10.96
C VAL A 145 -2.34 3.59 -11.03
N GLY A 146 -1.26 2.93 -10.61
CA GLY A 146 -1.19 1.48 -10.51
C GLY A 146 -2.26 0.89 -9.58
N ALA A 147 -2.52 1.52 -8.44
CA ALA A 147 -3.58 1.11 -7.52
C ALA A 147 -4.97 1.25 -8.16
N ILE A 148 -5.24 2.34 -8.87
CA ILE A 148 -6.50 2.53 -9.60
C ILE A 148 -6.68 1.45 -10.67
N ILE A 149 -5.63 1.13 -11.42
CA ILE A 149 -5.66 0.07 -12.44
C ILE A 149 -5.99 -1.28 -11.79
N MET A 150 -5.31 -1.65 -10.69
CA MET A 150 -5.52 -2.92 -10.00
C MET A 150 -6.93 -3.04 -9.41
N GLU A 151 -7.44 -1.98 -8.78
CA GLU A 151 -8.80 -1.96 -8.22
C GLU A 151 -9.88 -1.98 -9.33
N THR A 152 -9.65 -1.28 -10.42
CA THR A 152 -10.57 -1.31 -11.59
C THR A 152 -10.61 -2.69 -12.22
N LEU A 153 -9.46 -3.35 -12.39
CA LEU A 153 -9.37 -4.71 -12.88
C LEU A 153 -10.14 -5.68 -11.98
N LYS A 154 -9.88 -5.64 -10.67
CA LYS A 154 -10.54 -6.49 -9.69
C LYS A 154 -12.06 -6.26 -9.67
N LYS A 155 -12.48 -5.01 -9.69
CA LYS A 155 -13.90 -4.65 -9.75
C LYS A 155 -14.56 -5.13 -11.05
N GLY A 156 -13.88 -4.97 -12.18
CA GLY A 156 -14.34 -5.47 -13.48
C GLY A 156 -14.55 -6.99 -13.48
N LEU A 157 -13.57 -7.75 -12.98
CA LEU A 157 -13.69 -9.21 -12.84
C LEU A 157 -14.89 -9.62 -11.95
N THR A 158 -15.09 -8.89 -10.85
CA THR A 158 -16.22 -9.12 -9.95
C THR A 158 -17.57 -8.85 -10.66
N MET A 159 -17.66 -7.78 -11.44
CA MET A 159 -18.87 -7.43 -12.20
C MET A 159 -19.18 -8.42 -13.33
N MET A 160 -18.15 -9.09 -13.87
CA MET A 160 -18.30 -10.18 -14.84
C MET A 160 -18.69 -11.52 -14.18
N GLY A 161 -18.87 -11.55 -12.87
CA GLY A 161 -19.21 -12.77 -12.12
C GLY A 161 -18.07 -13.77 -11.98
N ILE A 162 -16.83 -13.34 -12.19
CA ILE A 162 -15.65 -14.20 -12.08
C ILE A 162 -15.38 -14.50 -10.61
N ALA A 163 -15.28 -15.78 -10.25
CA ALA A 163 -15.04 -16.23 -8.89
C ALA A 163 -13.73 -15.67 -8.32
N ALA A 164 -13.70 -15.48 -6.98
CA ALA A 164 -12.58 -14.84 -6.29
C ALA A 164 -11.25 -15.58 -6.50
N GLU A 165 -11.29 -16.89 -6.65
CA GLU A 165 -10.11 -17.74 -6.91
C GLU A 165 -9.41 -17.33 -8.21
N TRP A 166 -10.19 -17.09 -9.27
CA TRP A 166 -9.65 -16.61 -10.55
C TRP A 166 -9.07 -15.19 -10.47
N GLN A 167 -9.62 -14.36 -9.59
CA GLN A 167 -9.06 -13.03 -9.37
C GLN A 167 -7.63 -13.08 -8.78
N PHE A 168 -7.34 -14.08 -7.91
CA PHE A 168 -5.97 -14.31 -7.43
C PHE A 168 -5.05 -14.76 -8.57
N VAL A 169 -5.50 -15.63 -9.46
CA VAL A 169 -4.72 -16.07 -10.63
C VAL A 169 -4.38 -14.87 -11.52
N VAL A 170 -5.38 -14.06 -11.87
CA VAL A 170 -5.19 -12.88 -12.72
C VAL A 170 -4.23 -11.88 -12.06
N THR A 171 -4.40 -11.61 -10.76
CA THR A 171 -3.49 -10.73 -10.01
C THR A 171 -2.06 -11.26 -10.02
N GLY A 172 -1.87 -12.56 -9.83
CA GLY A 172 -0.56 -13.20 -9.90
C GLY A 172 0.10 -13.06 -11.27
N ILE A 173 -0.65 -13.28 -12.35
CA ILE A 173 -0.17 -13.10 -13.72
C ILE A 173 0.23 -11.64 -13.98
N VAL A 174 -0.61 -10.69 -13.58
CA VAL A 174 -0.33 -9.25 -13.73
C VAL A 174 0.94 -8.87 -12.96
N LEU A 175 1.13 -9.38 -11.74
CA LEU A 175 2.33 -9.15 -10.95
C LEU A 175 3.58 -9.72 -11.65
N LEU A 176 3.51 -10.95 -12.16
CA LEU A 176 4.63 -11.54 -12.90
C LEU A 176 5.01 -10.72 -14.13
N LEU A 177 4.02 -10.30 -14.92
CA LEU A 177 4.26 -9.45 -16.08
C LEU A 177 4.88 -8.11 -15.69
N ALA A 178 4.40 -7.47 -14.63
CA ALA A 178 4.95 -6.22 -14.12
C ALA A 178 6.41 -6.36 -13.69
N VAL A 179 6.76 -7.44 -12.99
CA VAL A 179 8.14 -7.74 -12.57
C VAL A 179 9.05 -8.01 -13.78
N VAL A 180 8.59 -8.76 -14.76
CA VAL A 180 9.36 -9.02 -16.01
C VAL A 180 9.63 -7.70 -16.74
N ILE A 181 8.63 -6.84 -16.86
CA ILE A 181 8.78 -5.53 -17.52
C ILE A 181 9.78 -4.65 -16.74
N ASP A 182 9.70 -4.61 -15.40
CA ASP A 182 10.65 -3.85 -14.56
C ASP A 182 12.08 -4.35 -14.78
N ASN A 183 12.29 -5.66 -14.80
CA ASN A 183 13.61 -6.26 -15.03
C ASN A 183 14.17 -5.96 -16.43
N ILE A 184 13.34 -6.04 -17.47
CA ILE A 184 13.76 -5.72 -18.86
C ILE A 184 14.15 -4.25 -18.97
N ARG A 185 13.39 -3.33 -18.37
CA ARG A 185 13.74 -1.90 -18.35
C ARG A 185 15.08 -1.65 -17.68
N ARG A 186 15.33 -2.32 -16.56
CA ARG A 186 16.59 -2.19 -15.82
C ARG A 186 17.80 -2.67 -16.64
N VAL A 187 17.67 -3.80 -17.35
CA VAL A 187 18.76 -4.34 -18.21
C VAL A 187 19.08 -3.40 -19.36
N ARG A 188 18.12 -2.63 -19.87
CA ARG A 188 18.35 -1.66 -20.95
C ARG A 188 18.99 -0.34 -20.49
N GLU A 189 18.95 -0.03 -19.21
CA GLU A 189 19.47 1.22 -18.65
C GLU A 189 20.87 1.08 -18.04
N ASN A 190 21.37 -0.15 -17.87
CA ASN A 190 22.75 -0.50 -17.53
C ASN A 190 23.58 -0.78 -18.80
#